data_7e52bcb5b2fa921dc02a4ea726b753c8
#
_entry.id   7e52bcb5b2fa921dc02a4ea726b753c8
#
_cell.length_a   1.000
_cell.length_b   1.000
_cell.length_c   1.000
_cell.angle_alpha   90.00
_cell.angle_beta   90.00
_cell.angle_gamma   90.00
#
_symmetry.space_group_name_H-M   'P 1'
#
loop_
_entity.id
_entity.type
_entity.pdbx_description
1 polymer ?
#
loop_
_entity_poly.entity_id
_entity_poly.type
_entity_poly.pdbx_seq_one_letter_code
_entity_poly.pdbx_strand_id
1 'polypeptide(L)'
;MLREARQKGVKITAETCFHYLSLAAEQIENGDTRHKCAPPIREQSNQDALWSEMLEQEDSVLQTVVSDHSPCTPDLKLLPSDVPGAKSNSTDPKGDFLEAWGGVSSVGLGLPILWTEAMRRGLAVNETLLNVARLCSASTALQVGLEDRKGALKVGFDGDVAVFDDSAEFLVQKSTMLFRNTISAYQGKTLKGVVTETWVRGRRVHSSKGGFGQEGRPVGELLLEPRSHKA
;
A
#
# COMPACT_ATOMS: atom_id res chain seq x y z
N MET A 1 13.57 -21.37 2.02
CA MET A 1 14.76 -20.48 2.10
C MET A 1 14.70 -19.47 3.24
N LEU A 2 13.81 -18.45 3.26
CA LEU A 2 13.79 -17.44 4.34
C LEU A 2 13.49 -18.03 5.72
N ARG A 3 12.50 -18.91 5.84
CA ARG A 3 12.21 -19.63 7.10
C ARG A 3 13.40 -20.46 7.58
N GLU A 4 14.06 -21.19 6.70
CA GLU A 4 15.26 -21.97 7.03
C GLU A 4 16.43 -21.08 7.49
N ALA A 5 16.58 -19.90 6.89
CA ALA A 5 17.57 -18.93 7.33
C ALA A 5 17.27 -18.42 8.74
N ARG A 6 15.99 -18.09 9.04
CA ARG A 6 15.55 -17.71 10.41
C ARG A 6 15.79 -18.83 11.42
N GLN A 7 15.46 -20.07 11.07
CA GLN A 7 15.71 -21.24 11.94
C GLN A 7 17.19 -21.44 12.24
N LYS A 8 18.07 -21.00 11.34
CA LYS A 8 19.52 -20.98 11.54
C LYS A 8 20.05 -19.73 12.26
N GLY A 9 19.15 -18.89 12.81
CA GLY A 9 19.50 -17.71 13.58
C GLY A 9 19.79 -16.46 12.75
N VAL A 10 19.58 -16.49 11.42
CA VAL A 10 19.73 -15.30 10.58
C VAL A 10 18.60 -14.33 10.86
N LYS A 11 18.93 -13.09 11.22
CA LYS A 11 17.95 -12.00 11.39
C LYS A 11 17.49 -11.50 10.02
N ILE A 12 16.43 -12.09 9.49
CA ILE A 12 15.86 -11.77 8.18
C ILE A 12 14.34 -11.71 8.23
N THR A 13 13.78 -10.72 7.57
CA THR A 13 12.34 -10.55 7.33
C THR A 13 12.10 -10.29 5.86
N ALA A 14 10.86 -10.46 5.42
CA ALA A 14 10.41 -10.08 4.10
C ALA A 14 9.28 -9.06 4.22
N GLU A 15 9.12 -8.30 3.17
CA GLU A 15 8.08 -7.31 2.97
C GLU A 15 7.27 -7.66 1.74
N THR A 16 5.98 -7.36 1.73
CA THR A 16 5.15 -7.41 0.54
C THR A 16 4.40 -6.10 0.32
N CYS A 17 3.81 -5.93 -0.85
CA CYS A 17 3.11 -4.70 -1.20
C CYS A 17 1.61 -4.95 -1.37
N PHE A 18 0.79 -3.90 -1.16
CA PHE A 18 -0.65 -3.99 -1.33
C PHE A 18 -1.04 -4.53 -2.72
N HIS A 19 -0.30 -4.17 -3.76
CA HIS A 19 -0.59 -4.63 -5.11
C HIS A 19 -0.37 -6.13 -5.32
N TYR A 20 0.61 -6.75 -4.68
CA TYR A 20 0.79 -8.21 -4.75
C TYR A 20 -0.29 -8.99 -3.98
N LEU A 21 -0.93 -8.34 -3.01
CA LEU A 21 -2.03 -8.93 -2.22
C LEU A 21 -3.41 -8.73 -2.86
N SER A 22 -3.53 -7.93 -3.92
CA SER A 22 -4.83 -7.51 -4.46
C SER A 22 -4.96 -7.59 -5.99
N LEU A 23 -3.86 -7.75 -6.72
CA LEU A 23 -3.85 -7.87 -8.16
C LEU A 23 -3.30 -9.24 -8.56
N ALA A 24 -3.87 -9.84 -9.60
CA ALA A 24 -3.43 -11.11 -10.17
C ALA A 24 -3.25 -10.99 -11.68
N ALA A 25 -2.25 -11.67 -12.22
CA ALA A 25 -1.86 -11.55 -13.63
C ALA A 25 -3.00 -11.90 -14.60
N GLU A 26 -3.84 -12.86 -14.23
CA GLU A 26 -4.98 -13.32 -15.05
C GLU A 26 -6.08 -12.25 -15.21
N GLN A 27 -6.08 -11.23 -14.34
CA GLN A 27 -7.07 -10.15 -14.33
C GLN A 27 -6.57 -8.91 -15.10
N ILE A 28 -5.32 -8.92 -15.58
CA ILE A 28 -4.70 -7.79 -16.25
C ILE A 28 -4.96 -7.89 -17.75
N GLU A 29 -5.63 -6.88 -18.30
CA GLU A 29 -5.86 -6.79 -19.73
C GLU A 29 -4.54 -6.59 -20.47
N ASN A 30 -4.44 -7.18 -21.65
CA ASN A 30 -3.26 -7.04 -22.49
C ASN A 30 -3.03 -5.56 -22.83
N GLY A 31 -1.82 -5.08 -22.55
CA GLY A 31 -1.44 -3.69 -22.78
C GLY A 31 -1.76 -2.73 -21.63
N ASP A 32 -2.46 -3.15 -20.57
CA ASP A 32 -2.69 -2.29 -19.40
C ASP A 32 -1.43 -2.13 -18.54
N THR A 33 -0.55 -1.29 -19.03
CA THR A 33 0.76 -1.01 -18.42
C THR A 33 0.70 -0.37 -17.04
N ARG A 34 -0.48 0.06 -16.56
CA ARG A 34 -0.68 0.53 -15.17
C ARG A 34 -0.27 -0.53 -14.15
N HIS A 35 -0.33 -1.80 -14.56
CA HIS A 35 0.01 -2.96 -13.75
C HIS A 35 1.48 -3.40 -13.85
N LYS A 36 2.29 -2.76 -14.71
CA LYS A 36 3.72 -3.08 -14.80
C LYS A 36 4.44 -2.68 -13.52
N CYS A 37 5.11 -3.63 -12.88
CA CYS A 37 6.01 -3.43 -11.74
C CYS A 37 7.13 -4.48 -11.73
N ALA A 38 8.12 -4.28 -10.90
CA ALA A 38 9.23 -5.21 -10.70
C ALA A 38 9.42 -5.46 -9.19
N PRO A 39 9.30 -6.72 -8.73
CA PRO A 39 8.90 -7.94 -9.47
C PRO A 39 7.53 -7.82 -10.14
N PRO A 40 7.25 -8.61 -11.21
CA PRO A 40 5.95 -8.54 -11.88
C PRO A 40 4.83 -9.14 -11.02
N ILE A 41 3.61 -8.65 -11.22
CA ILE A 41 2.41 -9.25 -10.61
C ILE A 41 2.31 -10.70 -11.14
N ARG A 42 2.09 -11.62 -10.21
CA ARG A 42 2.01 -13.06 -10.47
C ARG A 42 0.56 -13.53 -10.46
N GLU A 43 0.39 -14.80 -10.69
CA GLU A 43 -0.88 -15.51 -10.77
C GLU A 43 -1.64 -15.48 -9.42
N GLN A 44 -2.95 -15.72 -9.48
CA GLN A 44 -3.82 -15.77 -8.30
C GLN A 44 -3.30 -16.75 -7.23
N SER A 45 -2.75 -17.89 -7.64
CA SER A 45 -2.18 -18.88 -6.72
C SER A 45 -1.00 -18.33 -5.91
N ASN A 46 -0.17 -17.47 -6.50
CA ASN A 46 0.91 -16.79 -5.79
C ASN A 46 0.37 -15.74 -4.80
N GLN A 47 -0.68 -15.00 -5.19
CA GLN A 47 -1.36 -14.07 -4.30
C GLN A 47 -1.92 -14.82 -3.07
N ASP A 48 -2.56 -15.97 -3.28
CA ASP A 48 -3.12 -16.79 -2.20
C ASP A 48 -2.03 -17.32 -1.26
N ALA A 49 -0.88 -17.72 -1.80
CA ALA A 49 0.28 -18.12 -1.00
C ALA A 49 0.84 -16.96 -0.14
N LEU A 50 0.88 -15.74 -0.68
CA LEU A 50 1.28 -14.55 0.08
C LEU A 50 0.31 -14.26 1.24
N TRP A 51 -1.01 -14.38 1.00
CA TRP A 51 -2.01 -14.24 2.05
C TRP A 51 -1.86 -15.32 3.13
N SER A 52 -1.67 -16.57 2.75
CA SER A 52 -1.43 -17.66 3.70
C SER A 52 -0.20 -17.41 4.55
N GLU A 53 0.92 -17.01 3.94
CA GLU A 53 2.16 -16.67 4.65
C GLU A 53 1.94 -15.50 5.62
N MET A 54 1.27 -14.44 5.18
CA MET A 54 1.03 -13.24 5.98
C MET A 54 0.18 -13.53 7.23
N LEU A 55 -0.78 -14.45 7.14
CA LEU A 55 -1.70 -14.81 8.21
C LEU A 55 -1.10 -15.79 9.22
N GLU A 56 0.04 -16.41 8.96
CA GLU A 56 0.72 -17.33 9.88
C GLU A 56 1.30 -16.65 11.15
N GLN A 57 1.09 -15.35 11.30
CA GLN A 57 1.46 -14.56 12.49
C GLN A 57 2.93 -14.75 12.95
N GLU A 58 3.18 -15.54 14.01
CA GLU A 58 4.49 -15.65 14.65
C GLU A 58 5.56 -16.28 13.76
N ASP A 59 5.18 -17.24 12.92
CA ASP A 59 6.11 -17.95 12.03
C ASP A 59 6.28 -17.28 10.68
N SER A 60 5.44 -16.28 10.36
CA SER A 60 5.52 -15.56 9.09
C SER A 60 6.86 -14.87 8.91
N VAL A 61 7.46 -15.03 7.74
CA VAL A 61 8.61 -14.22 7.33
C VAL A 61 8.17 -12.86 6.76
N LEU A 62 6.90 -12.73 6.35
CA LEU A 62 6.31 -11.45 5.92
C LEU A 62 5.92 -10.64 7.15
N GLN A 63 6.73 -9.63 7.45
CA GLN A 63 6.55 -8.81 8.65
C GLN A 63 5.88 -7.48 8.35
N THR A 64 5.96 -6.97 7.13
CA THR A 64 5.42 -5.67 6.75
C THR A 64 4.67 -5.73 5.43
N VAL A 65 3.65 -4.87 5.31
CA VAL A 65 2.91 -4.60 4.07
C VAL A 65 2.96 -3.10 3.78
N VAL A 66 3.46 -2.74 2.61
CA VAL A 66 3.76 -1.35 2.25
C VAL A 66 3.15 -0.96 0.90
N SER A 67 3.16 0.33 0.57
CA SER A 67 2.58 0.81 -0.69
C SER A 67 3.51 0.60 -1.88
N ASP A 68 4.81 0.72 -1.69
CA ASP A 68 5.77 0.79 -2.80
C ASP A 68 5.28 1.73 -3.92
N HIS A 69 4.76 2.90 -3.50
CA HIS A 69 4.18 3.87 -4.43
C HIS A 69 5.23 4.39 -5.39
N SER A 70 5.10 4.00 -6.66
CA SER A 70 6.03 4.36 -7.72
C SER A 70 5.29 5.01 -8.91
N PRO A 71 4.99 6.32 -8.81
CA PRO A 71 4.26 7.04 -9.85
C PRO A 71 5.17 7.48 -10.99
N CYS A 72 4.56 7.70 -12.14
CA CYS A 72 5.19 8.39 -13.26
C CYS A 72 4.20 9.30 -13.98
N THR A 73 4.69 10.10 -14.92
CA THR A 73 3.84 10.90 -15.82
C THR A 73 3.12 9.99 -16.84
N PRO A 74 1.96 10.41 -17.38
CA PRO A 74 1.17 9.59 -18.30
C PRO A 74 1.93 9.10 -19.54
N ASP A 75 2.82 9.92 -20.07
CA ASP A 75 3.65 9.61 -21.24
C ASP A 75 4.62 8.44 -21.02
N LEU A 76 5.08 8.23 -19.80
CA LEU A 76 5.97 7.13 -19.45
C LEU A 76 5.22 5.81 -19.19
N LYS A 77 3.90 5.85 -18.98
CA LYS A 77 3.10 4.62 -18.80
C LYS A 77 2.81 3.90 -20.12
N LEU A 78 2.96 4.56 -21.25
CA LEU A 78 2.76 3.97 -22.58
C LEU A 78 1.47 3.14 -22.67
N LEU A 79 0.38 3.71 -22.15
CA LEU A 79 -0.95 3.09 -22.15
C LEU A 79 -1.47 2.91 -23.59
N PRO A 80 -2.37 1.96 -23.84
CA PRO A 80 -3.12 1.88 -25.08
C PRO A 80 -3.81 3.23 -25.40
N SER A 81 -3.91 3.58 -26.67
CA SER A 81 -4.42 4.89 -27.11
C SER A 81 -5.90 5.13 -26.77
N ASP A 82 -6.66 4.08 -26.55
CA ASP A 82 -8.09 4.09 -26.20
C ASP A 82 -8.35 4.23 -24.70
N VAL A 83 -7.31 4.17 -23.86
CA VAL A 83 -7.46 4.37 -22.42
C VAL A 83 -7.61 5.86 -22.12
N PRO A 84 -8.70 6.29 -21.41
CA PRO A 84 -8.92 7.69 -21.06
C PRO A 84 -7.74 8.27 -20.27
N GLY A 85 -7.16 9.38 -20.77
CA GLY A 85 -6.00 10.04 -20.17
C GLY A 85 -4.66 9.53 -20.67
N ALA A 86 -4.65 8.58 -21.58
CA ALA A 86 -3.42 8.18 -22.29
C ALA A 86 -2.89 9.35 -23.10
N LYS A 87 -1.72 9.86 -22.71
CA LYS A 87 -0.84 10.66 -23.56
C LYS A 87 0.28 9.74 -23.99
N SER A 88 -0.05 8.80 -24.86
CA SER A 88 0.92 7.81 -25.28
C SER A 88 1.77 8.36 -26.40
N ASN A 89 3.07 8.43 -26.21
CA ASN A 89 4.05 8.47 -27.28
C ASN A 89 4.34 7.03 -27.78
N SER A 90 3.60 6.04 -27.29
CA SER A 90 3.73 4.66 -27.73
C SER A 90 3.33 4.56 -29.19
N THR A 91 4.17 3.98 -30.01
CA THR A 91 3.86 3.57 -31.37
C THR A 91 2.99 2.31 -31.40
N ASP A 92 2.85 1.62 -30.28
CA ASP A 92 1.99 0.45 -30.13
C ASP A 92 0.61 0.87 -29.62
N PRO A 93 -0.45 0.74 -30.43
CA PRO A 93 -1.81 1.05 -30.00
C PRO A 93 -2.32 0.17 -28.86
N LYS A 94 -1.64 -0.94 -28.57
CA LYS A 94 -2.02 -1.91 -27.53
C LYS A 94 -1.34 -1.69 -26.17
N GLY A 95 -0.49 -0.64 -26.05
CA GLY A 95 0.35 -0.43 -24.89
C GLY A 95 1.64 -1.25 -24.93
N ASP A 96 2.71 -0.71 -24.33
CA ASP A 96 4.04 -1.31 -24.37
C ASP A 96 4.54 -1.68 -22.98
N PHE A 97 4.37 -2.95 -22.60
CA PHE A 97 4.83 -3.47 -21.31
C PHE A 97 6.36 -3.55 -21.18
N LEU A 98 7.11 -3.57 -22.27
CA LEU A 98 8.57 -3.66 -22.21
C LEU A 98 9.18 -2.30 -21.89
N GLU A 99 8.74 -1.26 -22.58
CA GLU A 99 9.31 0.08 -22.47
C GLU A 99 8.62 0.95 -21.39
N ALA A 100 7.35 0.63 -21.01
CA ALA A 100 6.61 1.39 -20.02
C ALA A 100 7.33 1.46 -18.67
N TRP A 101 7.16 2.58 -17.96
CA TRP A 101 7.63 2.73 -16.58
C TRP A 101 7.07 1.64 -15.66
N GLY A 102 7.97 0.94 -14.96
CA GLY A 102 7.61 -0.06 -13.93
C GLY A 102 7.32 0.59 -12.59
N GLY A 103 6.12 0.41 -12.08
CA GLY A 103 5.69 0.92 -10.78
C GLY A 103 4.18 1.10 -10.69
N VAL A 104 3.61 0.80 -9.53
CA VAL A 104 2.17 0.96 -9.24
C VAL A 104 1.94 2.17 -8.36
N SER A 105 1.05 3.06 -8.79
CA SER A 105 0.67 4.24 -7.99
C SER A 105 -0.49 3.89 -7.06
N SER A 106 -0.26 3.97 -5.74
CA SER A 106 -1.25 3.52 -4.74
C SER A 106 -1.17 4.24 -3.38
N VAL A 107 -0.35 5.29 -3.22
CA VAL A 107 -0.25 6.00 -1.92
C VAL A 107 -1.62 6.54 -1.49
N GLY A 108 -1.96 6.34 -0.23
CA GLY A 108 -3.27 6.69 0.32
C GLY A 108 -4.39 5.66 0.04
N LEU A 109 -4.13 4.65 -0.80
CA LEU A 109 -5.10 3.58 -1.10
C LEU A 109 -4.80 2.28 -0.33
N GLY A 110 -3.65 2.17 0.32
CA GLY A 110 -3.15 0.90 0.88
C GLY A 110 -4.11 0.25 1.87
N LEU A 111 -4.59 0.98 2.87
CA LEU A 111 -5.54 0.45 3.86
C LEU A 111 -6.87 0.02 3.21
N PRO A 112 -7.55 0.84 2.38
CA PRO A 112 -8.74 0.38 1.65
C PRO A 112 -8.48 -0.83 0.74
N ILE A 113 -7.33 -0.93 0.08
CA ILE A 113 -6.98 -2.08 -0.75
C ILE A 113 -6.91 -3.35 0.10
N LEU A 114 -6.13 -3.32 1.17
CA LEU A 114 -5.94 -4.47 2.05
C LEU A 114 -7.26 -4.88 2.71
N TRP A 115 -8.05 -3.89 3.16
CA TRP A 115 -9.37 -4.11 3.74
C TRP A 115 -10.34 -4.77 2.76
N THR A 116 -10.44 -4.22 1.54
CA THR A 116 -11.31 -4.77 0.48
C THR A 116 -10.98 -6.23 0.19
N GLU A 117 -9.70 -6.54 0.06
CA GLU A 117 -9.26 -7.89 -0.27
C GLU A 117 -9.46 -8.86 0.89
N ALA A 118 -9.22 -8.42 2.14
CA ALA A 118 -9.48 -9.24 3.33
C ALA A 118 -10.98 -9.58 3.44
N MET A 119 -11.86 -8.60 3.23
CA MET A 119 -13.32 -8.83 3.25
C MET A 119 -13.75 -9.76 2.10
N ARG A 120 -13.19 -9.60 0.90
CA ARG A 120 -13.45 -10.50 -0.24
C ARG A 120 -13.03 -11.95 0.07
N ARG A 121 -11.99 -12.14 0.85
CA ARG A 121 -11.49 -13.46 1.31
C ARG A 121 -12.27 -14.02 2.51
N GLY A 122 -13.23 -13.28 3.04
CA GLY A 122 -14.06 -13.71 4.18
C GLY A 122 -13.38 -13.67 5.54
N LEU A 123 -12.30 -12.89 5.69
CA LEU A 123 -11.64 -12.70 6.97
C LEU A 123 -12.54 -11.93 7.95
N ALA A 124 -12.48 -12.28 9.23
CA ALA A 124 -13.23 -11.59 10.27
C ALA A 124 -12.71 -10.14 10.45
N VAL A 125 -13.63 -9.20 10.71
CA VAL A 125 -13.32 -7.77 10.89
C VAL A 125 -12.22 -7.55 11.92
N ASN A 126 -12.37 -8.12 13.13
CA ASN A 126 -11.38 -7.94 14.19
C ASN A 126 -10.02 -8.52 13.84
N GLU A 127 -9.97 -9.68 13.19
CA GLU A 127 -8.74 -10.30 12.73
C GLU A 127 -8.04 -9.42 11.70
N THR A 128 -8.80 -8.87 10.75
CA THR A 128 -8.27 -7.96 9.73
C THR A 128 -7.69 -6.69 10.36
N LEU A 129 -8.39 -6.08 11.33
CA LEU A 129 -7.88 -4.89 12.04
C LEU A 129 -6.58 -5.18 12.80
N LEU A 130 -6.50 -6.33 13.48
CA LEU A 130 -5.28 -6.75 14.17
C LEU A 130 -4.11 -6.95 13.20
N ASN A 131 -4.35 -7.59 12.06
CA ASN A 131 -3.31 -7.77 11.02
C ASN A 131 -2.88 -6.44 10.41
N VAL A 132 -3.79 -5.51 10.14
CA VAL A 132 -3.47 -4.15 9.67
C VAL A 132 -2.60 -3.43 10.71
N ALA A 133 -3.00 -3.43 11.98
CA ALA A 133 -2.23 -2.78 13.04
C ALA A 133 -0.82 -3.39 13.17
N ARG A 134 -0.71 -4.71 13.10
CA ARG A 134 0.58 -5.41 13.14
C ARG A 134 1.45 -5.07 11.93
N LEU A 135 0.96 -5.31 10.71
CA LEU A 135 1.76 -5.29 9.49
C LEU A 135 2.04 -3.88 8.95
N CYS A 136 1.11 -2.94 9.17
CA CYS A 136 1.21 -1.58 8.61
C CYS A 136 1.59 -0.51 9.65
N SER A 137 1.62 -0.87 10.95
CA SER A 137 1.95 0.09 12.02
C SER A 137 3.05 -0.43 12.95
N ALA A 138 2.80 -1.48 13.72
CA ALA A 138 3.75 -1.95 14.72
C ALA A 138 5.04 -2.49 14.10
N SER A 139 4.93 -3.39 13.12
CA SER A 139 6.11 -3.99 12.47
C SER A 139 6.89 -2.99 11.62
N THR A 140 6.21 -2.03 10.98
CA THR A 140 6.89 -0.97 10.22
C THR A 140 7.66 -0.03 11.14
N ALA A 141 7.11 0.31 12.32
CA ALA A 141 7.80 1.10 13.33
C ALA A 141 9.04 0.37 13.86
N LEU A 142 8.89 -0.92 14.19
CA LEU A 142 9.99 -1.78 14.64
C LEU A 142 11.11 -1.88 13.60
N GLN A 143 10.76 -2.03 12.32
CA GLN A 143 11.74 -2.17 11.24
C GLN A 143 12.67 -0.97 11.09
N VAL A 144 12.19 0.23 11.45
CA VAL A 144 12.96 1.47 11.36
C VAL A 144 13.48 1.97 12.71
N GLY A 145 13.28 1.20 13.81
CA GLY A 145 13.77 1.53 15.15
C GLY A 145 12.96 2.62 15.85
N LEU A 146 11.67 2.74 15.55
CA LEU A 146 10.76 3.73 16.14
C LEU A 146 9.68 3.09 17.04
N GLU A 147 9.83 1.83 17.43
CA GLU A 147 8.87 1.06 18.22
C GLU A 147 8.62 1.61 19.63
N ASP A 148 9.50 2.47 20.13
CA ASP A 148 9.37 3.12 21.42
C ASP A 148 8.46 4.36 21.40
N ARG A 149 8.09 4.84 20.20
CA ARG A 149 7.26 6.06 20.06
C ARG A 149 6.18 5.99 18.98
N LYS A 150 6.23 5.01 18.08
CA LYS A 150 5.33 4.84 16.94
C LYS A 150 4.77 3.43 16.87
N GLY A 151 3.74 3.24 16.04
CA GLY A 151 3.19 1.91 15.73
C GLY A 151 2.12 1.40 16.69
N ALA A 152 1.80 2.15 17.76
CA ALA A 152 0.75 1.78 18.71
C ALA A 152 0.07 3.01 19.33
N LEU A 153 -1.18 2.85 19.77
CA LEU A 153 -1.88 3.80 20.63
C LEU A 153 -1.55 3.48 22.09
N LYS A 154 -0.53 4.15 22.64
CA LYS A 154 -0.01 3.90 23.97
C LYS A 154 0.40 5.23 24.62
N VAL A 155 0.23 5.34 25.95
CA VAL A 155 0.70 6.50 26.71
C VAL A 155 2.20 6.68 26.51
N GLY A 156 2.60 7.90 26.15
CA GLY A 156 3.99 8.26 25.84
C GLY A 156 4.37 8.14 24.35
N PHE A 157 3.50 7.55 23.52
CA PHE A 157 3.71 7.47 22.07
C PHE A 157 3.17 8.72 21.37
N ASP A 158 3.67 8.97 20.16
CA ASP A 158 3.13 10.01 19.30
C ASP A 158 1.66 9.71 18.97
N GLY A 159 0.81 10.72 19.02
CA GLY A 159 -0.61 10.62 18.69
C GLY A 159 -0.84 10.61 17.18
N ASP A 160 -0.29 9.61 16.49
CA ASP A 160 -0.48 9.36 15.07
C ASP A 160 -1.67 8.42 14.89
N VAL A 161 -2.76 8.89 14.29
CA VAL A 161 -4.01 8.15 14.19
C VAL A 161 -4.62 8.27 12.80
N ALA A 162 -5.08 7.15 12.25
CA ALA A 162 -6.00 7.11 11.13
C ALA A 162 -7.39 6.72 11.63
N VAL A 163 -8.40 7.56 11.36
CA VAL A 163 -9.80 7.24 11.64
C VAL A 163 -10.38 6.58 10.40
N PHE A 164 -10.86 5.37 10.55
CA PHE A 164 -11.25 4.48 9.47
C PHE A 164 -12.72 4.08 9.58
N ASP A 165 -13.50 4.36 8.53
CA ASP A 165 -14.86 3.86 8.38
C ASP A 165 -14.82 2.58 7.54
N ASP A 166 -14.98 1.44 8.19
CA ASP A 166 -14.87 0.11 7.62
C ASP A 166 -16.09 -0.29 6.75
N SER A 167 -17.20 0.44 6.88
CA SER A 167 -18.45 0.19 6.17
C SER A 167 -18.59 1.02 4.89
N ALA A 168 -17.89 2.14 4.80
CA ALA A 168 -17.97 3.02 3.64
C ALA A 168 -17.26 2.43 2.42
N GLU A 169 -17.72 2.84 1.24
CA GLU A 169 -17.12 2.46 -0.05
C GLU A 169 -16.84 3.70 -0.90
N PHE A 170 -15.86 3.61 -1.78
CA PHE A 170 -15.61 4.66 -2.77
C PHE A 170 -15.07 4.10 -4.07
N LEU A 171 -15.36 4.78 -5.16
CA LEU A 171 -14.80 4.51 -6.47
C LEU A 171 -13.42 5.18 -6.59
N VAL A 172 -12.40 4.42 -6.96
CA VAL A 172 -11.07 4.97 -7.25
C VAL A 172 -11.11 5.70 -8.59
N GLN A 173 -11.05 7.01 -8.53
CA GLN A 173 -11.06 7.87 -9.70
C GLN A 173 -10.14 9.08 -9.49
N LYS A 174 -9.89 9.86 -10.53
CA LYS A 174 -8.95 10.98 -10.48
C LYS A 174 -9.20 11.92 -9.28
N SER A 175 -10.46 12.19 -8.95
CA SER A 175 -10.85 13.08 -7.83
C SER A 175 -10.64 12.46 -6.44
N THR A 176 -10.54 11.13 -6.33
CA THR A 176 -10.33 10.43 -5.05
C THR A 176 -8.85 10.03 -4.84
N MET A 177 -8.00 10.18 -5.84
CA MET A 177 -6.57 9.94 -5.75
C MET A 177 -5.85 11.22 -5.30
N LEU A 178 -5.26 11.23 -4.10
CA LEU A 178 -4.63 12.39 -3.49
C LEU A 178 -3.13 12.55 -3.84
N PHE A 179 -2.71 11.99 -4.96
CA PHE A 179 -1.34 12.11 -5.46
C PHE A 179 -1.27 12.75 -6.85
N ARG A 180 -0.13 13.34 -7.17
CA ARG A 180 0.04 14.22 -8.32
C ARG A 180 -0.27 13.56 -9.67
N ASN A 181 0.28 12.38 -9.93
CA ASN A 181 0.11 11.65 -11.19
C ASN A 181 -0.95 10.56 -10.99
N THR A 182 -2.21 10.92 -11.20
CA THR A 182 -3.39 10.10 -10.91
C THR A 182 -3.64 9.01 -11.95
N ILE A 183 -2.61 8.19 -12.21
CA ILE A 183 -2.69 6.98 -13.03
C ILE A 183 -2.42 5.80 -12.11
N SER A 184 -3.37 4.88 -12.00
CA SER A 184 -3.29 3.77 -11.07
C SER A 184 -3.94 2.52 -11.63
N ALA A 185 -3.37 1.35 -11.33
CA ALA A 185 -3.96 0.04 -11.58
C ALA A 185 -5.31 -0.17 -10.83
N TYR A 186 -5.60 0.69 -9.87
CA TYR A 186 -6.86 0.66 -9.10
C TYR A 186 -7.94 1.56 -9.68
N GLN A 187 -7.66 2.39 -10.66
CA GLN A 187 -8.65 3.27 -11.27
C GLN A 187 -9.85 2.48 -11.82
N GLY A 188 -11.05 2.92 -11.45
CA GLY A 188 -12.31 2.25 -11.80
C GLY A 188 -12.72 1.12 -10.85
N LYS A 189 -11.89 0.75 -9.87
CA LYS A 189 -12.25 -0.24 -8.85
C LYS A 189 -12.98 0.44 -7.69
N THR A 190 -13.98 -0.24 -7.12
CA THR A 190 -14.62 0.15 -5.85
C THR A 190 -13.84 -0.48 -4.71
N LEU A 191 -13.40 0.33 -3.77
CA LEU A 191 -12.73 -0.11 -2.54
C LEU A 191 -13.64 0.10 -1.34
N LYS A 192 -13.59 -0.86 -0.40
CA LYS A 192 -14.24 -0.79 0.91
C LYS A 192 -13.31 -0.15 1.92
N GLY A 193 -13.92 0.58 2.86
CA GLY A 193 -13.21 1.27 3.89
C GLY A 193 -12.66 2.63 3.46
N VAL A 194 -12.90 3.65 4.28
CA VAL A 194 -12.48 5.03 4.00
C VAL A 194 -11.73 5.58 5.20
N VAL A 195 -10.53 6.11 4.98
CA VAL A 195 -9.85 6.92 5.98
C VAL A 195 -10.52 8.28 6.01
N THR A 196 -11.28 8.54 7.07
CA THR A 196 -12.05 9.78 7.23
C THR A 196 -11.22 10.91 7.81
N GLU A 197 -10.23 10.58 8.65
CA GLU A 197 -9.30 11.57 9.20
C GLU A 197 -7.90 10.95 9.38
N THR A 198 -6.89 11.81 9.27
CA THR A 198 -5.50 11.47 9.62
C THR A 198 -4.96 12.51 10.59
N TRP A 199 -4.35 12.04 11.67
CA TRP A 199 -3.76 12.84 12.73
C TRP A 199 -2.28 12.53 12.87
N VAL A 200 -1.47 13.54 13.04
CA VAL A 200 -0.02 13.43 13.29
C VAL A 200 0.30 14.19 14.57
N ARG A 201 0.78 13.47 15.58
CA ARG A 201 1.10 13.99 16.90
C ARG A 201 -0.05 14.82 17.50
N GLY A 202 -1.27 14.28 17.42
CA GLY A 202 -2.47 14.87 17.94
C GLY A 202 -3.01 16.07 17.13
N ARG A 203 -2.44 16.36 15.96
CA ARG A 203 -2.93 17.40 15.03
C ARG A 203 -3.58 16.77 13.82
N ARG A 204 -4.82 17.14 13.52
CA ARG A 204 -5.50 16.65 12.32
C ARG A 204 -4.86 17.26 11.07
N VAL A 205 -4.28 16.42 10.23
CA VAL A 205 -3.59 16.82 8.99
C VAL A 205 -4.44 16.61 7.74
N HIS A 206 -5.46 15.74 7.82
CA HIS A 206 -6.37 15.48 6.72
C HIS A 206 -7.76 15.12 7.24
N SER A 207 -8.80 15.47 6.49
CA SER A 207 -10.14 14.92 6.64
C SER A 207 -10.80 14.72 5.27
N SER A 208 -11.63 13.68 5.13
CA SER A 208 -12.36 13.38 3.89
C SER A 208 -13.32 14.50 3.45
N LYS A 209 -13.81 15.31 4.41
CA LYS A 209 -14.72 16.44 4.17
C LYS A 209 -14.00 17.77 3.95
N GLY A 210 -12.85 17.98 4.58
CA GLY A 210 -12.13 19.27 4.59
C GLY A 210 -10.79 19.25 3.87
N GLY A 211 -10.35 18.12 3.31
CA GLY A 211 -9.06 17.97 2.67
C GLY A 211 -7.88 18.06 3.66
N PHE A 212 -6.75 18.51 3.17
CA PHE A 212 -5.55 18.74 3.99
C PHE A 212 -5.74 19.96 4.89
N GLY A 213 -5.09 19.93 6.08
CA GLY A 213 -5.26 20.93 7.17
C GLY A 213 -5.15 22.37 6.70
N GLN A 214 -5.87 23.26 7.38
CA GLN A 214 -6.16 24.64 6.98
C GLN A 214 -4.94 25.54 6.74
N GLU A 215 -3.77 25.19 7.26
CA GLU A 215 -2.59 26.05 7.16
C GLU A 215 -1.68 25.75 5.95
N GLY A 216 -1.98 24.70 5.18
CA GLY A 216 -1.18 24.31 3.99
C GLY A 216 0.31 24.04 4.29
N ARG A 217 0.71 24.05 5.56
CA ARG A 217 2.08 23.82 6.01
C ARG A 217 2.24 22.40 6.52
N PRO A 218 3.30 21.70 6.09
CA PRO A 218 3.65 20.40 6.67
C PRO A 218 3.90 20.54 8.18
N VAL A 219 3.26 19.69 8.98
CA VAL A 219 3.42 19.65 10.45
C VAL A 219 4.25 18.45 10.91
N GLY A 220 4.72 17.65 9.96
CA GLY A 220 5.60 16.51 10.22
C GLY A 220 6.98 16.96 10.72
N GLU A 221 7.65 16.10 11.47
CA GLU A 221 9.05 16.25 11.85
C GLU A 221 9.88 15.19 11.15
N LEU A 222 11.09 15.57 10.79
CA LEU A 222 12.08 14.66 10.25
C LEU A 222 12.67 13.85 11.42
N LEU A 223 12.40 12.54 11.46
CA LEU A 223 12.92 11.64 12.46
C LEU A 223 14.17 10.95 11.88
N LEU A 224 15.34 11.41 12.26
CA LEU A 224 16.63 10.84 11.89
C LEU A 224 17.18 10.08 13.09
N GLU A 225 16.63 8.89 13.34
CA GLU A 225 17.17 8.01 14.37
C GLU A 225 18.45 7.36 13.86
N PRO A 226 19.59 7.49 14.60
CA PRO A 226 20.77 6.71 14.26
C PRO A 226 20.40 5.23 14.41
N ARG A 227 20.63 4.43 13.37
CA ARG A 227 20.50 2.98 13.50
C ARG A 227 21.48 2.52 14.57
N SER A 228 20.99 2.33 15.80
CA SER A 228 21.79 1.68 16.81
C SER A 228 21.99 0.23 16.35
N HIS A 229 23.24 -0.15 16.13
CA HIS A 229 23.63 -1.55 16.05
C HIS A 229 23.40 -2.19 17.43
N LYS A 230 22.11 -2.36 17.83
CA LYS A 230 21.82 -3.28 18.91
C LYS A 230 22.04 -4.67 18.33
N ALA A 231 23.23 -5.20 18.64
CA ALA A 231 23.64 -6.56 18.31
C ALA A 231 22.65 -7.61 18.85
#